data_ac56ab7396d9527708673d56817779a6
#
_entry.id   ac56ab7396d9527708673d56817779a6
#
_cell.length_a   1.000
_cell.length_b   1.000
_cell.length_c   1.000
_cell.angle_alpha   90.00
_cell.angle_beta   90.00
_cell.angle_gamma   90.00
#
_symmetry.space_group_name_H-M   'P 1'
#
loop_
_entity.id
_entity.type
_entity.pdbx_description
1 polymer ?
#
loop_
_entity_poly.entity_id
_entity_poly.type
_entity_poly.pdbx_seq_one_letter_code
_entity_poly.pdbx_strand_id
1 'polypeptide(L)'
;ITLSQAQTAGAFQIGTPHVLSMAPLFGSLEMFAEVGIEAIRKKSLQLTDYLITLINEELQDFGFTFGNPIDETRGGHVFLVHEEAARICKALKEQGVIPDVRPANGIRLAPVALYNSFVDVWETVQILKTIMYEETYKKFKNERDIVA
;
A
#
# COMPACT_ATOMS: atom_id res chain seq x y z
N ILE A 1 -5.93 -46.46 5.34
CA ILE A 1 -5.83 -45.32 6.27
C ILE A 1 -6.82 -44.28 5.78
N THR A 2 -7.85 -44.01 6.56
CA THR A 2 -8.85 -43.00 6.22
C THR A 2 -8.39 -41.66 6.82
N LEU A 3 -8.22 -40.63 5.98
CA LEU A 3 -7.87 -39.31 6.42
C LEU A 3 -9.10 -38.64 7.03
N SER A 4 -9.03 -38.22 8.30
CA SER A 4 -10.05 -37.41 8.95
C SER A 4 -9.59 -35.97 8.97
N GLN A 5 -10.32 -35.09 8.29
CA GLN A 5 -10.00 -33.66 8.25
C GLN A 5 -10.63 -32.95 9.44
N ALA A 6 -9.89 -31.98 10.01
CA ALA A 6 -10.46 -31.07 10.99
C ALA A 6 -11.56 -30.19 10.34
N GLN A 7 -12.60 -29.85 11.13
CA GLN A 7 -13.71 -28.99 10.65
C GLN A 7 -13.41 -27.48 10.75
N THR A 8 -12.15 -27.13 10.93
CA THR A 8 -11.66 -25.76 11.08
C THR A 8 -10.54 -25.49 10.07
N ALA A 9 -10.01 -24.28 10.04
CA ALA A 9 -8.84 -23.90 9.24
C ALA A 9 -7.63 -24.83 9.50
N GLY A 10 -7.58 -25.55 10.63
CA GLY A 10 -6.59 -26.59 10.90
C GLY A 10 -6.55 -27.74 9.90
N ALA A 11 -7.61 -27.92 9.07
CA ALA A 11 -7.60 -28.88 7.96
C ALA A 11 -6.54 -28.58 6.91
N PHE A 12 -6.09 -27.34 6.80
CA PHE A 12 -5.04 -26.88 5.87
C PHE A 12 -3.65 -26.87 6.47
N GLN A 13 -3.51 -27.26 7.75
CA GLN A 13 -2.22 -27.31 8.43
C GLN A 13 -1.44 -28.55 7.98
N ILE A 14 -0.35 -28.33 7.25
CA ILE A 14 0.52 -29.42 6.73
C ILE A 14 1.76 -29.66 7.62
N GLY A 15 1.92 -28.92 8.71
CA GLY A 15 3.04 -29.08 9.64
C GLY A 15 2.86 -28.25 10.89
N THR A 16 3.84 -28.32 11.79
CA THR A 16 3.83 -27.52 13.03
C THR A 16 4.01 -26.04 12.71
N PRO A 17 3.14 -25.14 13.20
CA PRO A 17 3.30 -23.70 13.00
C PRO A 17 4.63 -23.20 13.56
N HIS A 18 5.27 -22.25 12.86
CA HIS A 18 6.51 -21.64 13.31
C HIS A 18 6.20 -20.62 14.44
N VAL A 19 6.33 -21.06 15.68
CA VAL A 19 5.92 -20.34 16.88
C VAL A 19 6.53 -18.93 16.95
N LEU A 20 7.83 -18.80 16.68
CA LEU A 20 8.53 -17.51 16.73
C LEU A 20 8.04 -16.50 15.69
N SER A 21 7.66 -16.97 14.49
CA SER A 21 7.07 -16.10 13.46
C SER A 21 5.62 -15.70 13.80
N MET A 22 4.91 -16.52 14.57
CA MET A 22 3.52 -16.25 14.93
C MET A 22 3.41 -15.39 16.20
N ALA A 23 4.42 -15.40 17.08
CA ALA A 23 4.36 -14.65 18.33
C ALA A 23 4.05 -13.14 18.15
N PRO A 24 4.66 -12.42 17.20
CA PRO A 24 4.34 -11.00 16.97
C PRO A 24 2.89 -10.76 16.49
N LEU A 25 2.24 -11.79 15.92
CA LEU A 25 0.87 -11.70 15.45
C LEU A 25 -0.12 -11.47 16.60
N PHE A 26 0.19 -11.96 17.82
CA PHE A 26 -0.68 -11.73 18.96
C PHE A 26 -0.86 -10.24 19.28
N GLY A 27 0.23 -9.45 19.27
CA GLY A 27 0.13 -8.01 19.47
C GLY A 27 -0.69 -7.31 18.39
N SER A 28 -0.57 -7.74 17.14
CA SER A 28 -1.39 -7.21 16.04
C SER A 28 -2.87 -7.60 16.24
N LEU A 29 -3.16 -8.83 16.59
CA LEU A 29 -4.53 -9.32 16.80
C LEU A 29 -5.23 -8.60 17.96
N GLU A 30 -4.50 -8.27 19.05
CA GLU A 30 -5.05 -7.46 20.14
C GLU A 30 -5.51 -6.08 19.65
N MET A 31 -4.70 -5.38 18.85
CA MET A 31 -5.08 -4.09 18.25
C MET A 31 -6.31 -4.23 17.34
N PHE A 32 -6.35 -5.27 16.51
CA PHE A 32 -7.51 -5.53 15.63
C PHE A 32 -8.77 -5.86 16.44
N ALA A 33 -8.65 -6.60 17.54
CA ALA A 33 -9.76 -6.93 18.42
C ALA A 33 -10.29 -5.70 19.16
N GLU A 34 -9.41 -4.79 19.60
CA GLU A 34 -9.77 -3.55 20.28
C GLU A 34 -10.51 -2.58 19.34
N VAL A 35 -9.99 -2.37 18.15
CA VAL A 35 -10.53 -1.36 17.20
C VAL A 35 -11.71 -1.88 16.40
N GLY A 36 -11.71 -3.15 16.04
CA GLY A 36 -12.69 -3.79 15.16
C GLY A 36 -12.44 -3.54 13.67
N ILE A 37 -12.75 -4.54 12.86
CA ILE A 37 -12.46 -4.51 11.42
C ILE A 37 -13.29 -3.46 10.67
N GLU A 38 -14.51 -3.17 11.11
CA GLU A 38 -15.39 -2.17 10.52
C GLU A 38 -14.82 -0.76 10.65
N ALA A 39 -14.29 -0.41 11.82
CA ALA A 39 -13.66 0.88 12.06
C ALA A 39 -12.37 1.03 11.23
N ILE A 40 -11.54 -0.02 11.17
CA ILE A 40 -10.34 -0.07 10.34
C ILE A 40 -10.72 0.09 8.86
N ARG A 41 -11.74 -0.64 8.39
CA ARG A 41 -12.23 -0.54 7.00
C ARG A 41 -12.73 0.85 6.67
N LYS A 42 -13.53 1.46 7.55
CA LYS A 42 -14.05 2.82 7.37
C LYS A 42 -12.92 3.83 7.20
N LYS A 43 -11.95 3.82 8.11
CA LYS A 43 -10.80 4.73 8.04
C LYS A 43 -9.93 4.45 6.80
N SER A 44 -9.74 3.19 6.43
CA SER A 44 -8.99 2.81 5.23
C SER A 44 -9.62 3.36 3.95
N LEU A 45 -10.95 3.29 3.83
CA LEU A 45 -11.68 3.92 2.72
C LEU A 45 -11.50 5.43 2.72
N GLN A 46 -11.65 6.09 3.86
CA GLN A 46 -11.49 7.55 3.97
C GLN A 46 -10.08 8.01 3.57
N LEU A 47 -9.03 7.31 4.01
CA LEU A 47 -7.65 7.64 3.65
C LEU A 47 -7.38 7.45 2.15
N THR A 48 -7.90 6.36 1.58
CA THR A 48 -7.73 6.08 0.15
C THR A 48 -8.61 6.97 -0.72
N ASP A 49 -9.83 7.37 -0.29
CA ASP A 49 -10.64 8.39 -0.96
C ASP A 49 -9.92 9.73 -1.01
N TYR A 50 -9.37 10.15 0.12
CA TYR A 50 -8.61 11.39 0.20
C TYR A 50 -7.38 11.37 -0.72
N LEU A 51 -6.65 10.25 -0.73
CA LEU A 51 -5.51 10.06 -1.63
C LEU A 51 -5.92 10.15 -3.10
N ILE A 52 -7.02 9.48 -3.50
CA ILE A 52 -7.54 9.51 -4.88
C ILE A 52 -7.96 10.94 -5.26
N THR A 53 -8.65 11.64 -4.36
CA THR A 53 -9.07 13.03 -4.58
C THR A 53 -7.88 13.93 -4.83
N LEU A 54 -6.87 13.89 -3.96
CA LEU A 54 -5.67 14.71 -4.12
C LEU A 54 -4.91 14.39 -5.41
N ILE A 55 -4.80 13.11 -5.79
CA ILE A 55 -4.14 12.72 -7.05
C ILE A 55 -4.90 13.28 -8.25
N ASN A 56 -6.23 13.20 -8.26
CA ASN A 56 -7.04 13.74 -9.35
C ASN A 56 -6.96 15.28 -9.44
N GLU A 57 -6.89 15.97 -8.32
CA GLU A 57 -6.87 17.43 -8.30
C GLU A 57 -5.47 17.99 -8.57
N GLU A 58 -4.43 17.35 -8.06
CA GLU A 58 -3.09 17.94 -8.04
C GLU A 58 -2.10 17.30 -9.02
N LEU A 59 -2.39 16.09 -9.51
CA LEU A 59 -1.46 15.31 -10.35
C LEU A 59 -2.03 14.93 -11.72
N GLN A 60 -3.18 15.45 -12.13
CA GLN A 60 -3.85 15.11 -13.40
C GLN A 60 -2.98 15.34 -14.64
N ASP A 61 -2.12 16.38 -14.61
CA ASP A 61 -1.28 16.77 -15.76
C ASP A 61 0.00 15.94 -15.88
N PHE A 62 0.29 15.07 -14.91
CA PHE A 62 1.51 14.28 -14.86
C PHE A 62 1.36 12.85 -15.40
N GLY A 63 0.22 12.51 -16.01
CA GLY A 63 0.03 11.23 -16.70
C GLY A 63 -0.20 10.01 -15.81
N PHE A 64 -0.52 10.21 -14.54
CA PHE A 64 -0.92 9.10 -13.65
C PHE A 64 -2.30 8.56 -14.02
N THR A 65 -2.43 7.23 -13.97
CA THR A 65 -3.71 6.54 -14.08
C THR A 65 -3.89 5.55 -12.93
N PHE A 66 -5.14 5.18 -12.63
CA PHE A 66 -5.43 4.19 -11.59
C PHE A 66 -5.50 2.79 -12.20
N GLY A 67 -4.74 1.86 -11.65
CA GLY A 67 -4.67 0.47 -12.10
C GLY A 67 -5.49 -0.51 -11.24
N ASN A 68 -6.22 -0.02 -10.24
CA ASN A 68 -7.16 -0.79 -9.42
C ASN A 68 -8.51 -0.06 -9.32
N PRO A 69 -9.60 -0.72 -8.89
CA PRO A 69 -10.87 -0.05 -8.63
C PRO A 69 -10.69 1.12 -7.67
N ILE A 70 -11.36 2.25 -7.97
CA ILE A 70 -11.33 3.47 -7.14
C ILE A 70 -12.63 3.67 -6.35
N ASP A 71 -13.60 2.79 -6.54
CA ASP A 71 -14.85 2.75 -5.80
C ASP A 71 -14.71 2.06 -4.42
N GLU A 72 -15.81 1.88 -3.73
CA GLU A 72 -15.85 1.25 -2.41
C GLU A 72 -15.45 -0.23 -2.37
N THR A 73 -15.31 -0.89 -3.53
CA THR A 73 -14.85 -2.29 -3.61
C THR A 73 -13.34 -2.44 -3.48
N ARG A 74 -12.58 -1.34 -3.57
CA ARG A 74 -11.11 -1.36 -3.46
C ARG A 74 -10.63 -1.85 -2.09
N GLY A 75 -9.40 -2.34 -2.07
CA GLY A 75 -8.68 -2.64 -0.83
C GLY A 75 -8.11 -1.39 -0.13
N GLY A 76 -7.16 -1.59 0.77
CA GLY A 76 -6.51 -0.52 1.54
C GLY A 76 -5.35 0.18 0.80
N HIS A 77 -5.28 0.13 -0.53
CA HIS A 77 -4.21 0.77 -1.29
C HIS A 77 -4.74 1.40 -2.58
N VAL A 78 -3.99 2.35 -3.08
CA VAL A 78 -4.16 2.94 -4.41
C VAL A 78 -2.98 2.50 -5.28
N PHE A 79 -3.28 2.02 -6.48
CA PHE A 79 -2.31 1.58 -7.45
C PHE A 79 -2.25 2.57 -8.61
N LEU A 80 -1.18 3.35 -8.67
CA LEU A 80 -0.92 4.32 -9.72
C LEU A 80 -0.07 3.70 -10.81
N VAL A 81 -0.43 3.90 -12.06
CA VAL A 81 0.36 3.50 -13.22
C VAL A 81 1.01 4.72 -13.84
N HIS A 82 2.32 4.63 -14.09
CA HIS A 82 3.10 5.68 -14.74
C HIS A 82 4.35 5.07 -15.39
N GLU A 83 4.74 5.52 -16.59
CA GLU A 83 5.90 4.98 -17.31
C GLU A 83 7.21 5.03 -16.50
N GLU A 84 7.38 6.05 -15.67
CA GLU A 84 8.55 6.29 -14.85
C GLU A 84 8.40 5.77 -13.39
N ALA A 85 7.49 4.82 -13.17
CA ALA A 85 7.12 4.34 -11.82
C ALA A 85 8.33 3.95 -10.95
N ALA A 86 9.32 3.25 -11.52
CA ALA A 86 10.50 2.82 -10.75
C ALA A 86 11.34 4.01 -10.29
N ARG A 87 11.54 5.03 -11.13
CA ARG A 87 12.26 6.26 -10.79
C ARG A 87 11.53 7.08 -9.75
N ILE A 88 10.23 7.25 -9.94
CA ILE A 88 9.36 8.00 -9.03
C ILE A 88 9.38 7.36 -7.65
N CYS A 89 9.31 6.04 -7.56
CA CYS A 89 9.42 5.35 -6.28
C CYS A 89 10.76 5.58 -5.58
N LYS A 90 11.87 5.64 -6.34
CA LYS A 90 13.20 5.95 -5.78
C LYS A 90 13.27 7.38 -5.25
N ALA A 91 12.72 8.33 -6.00
CA ALA A 91 12.65 9.72 -5.57
C ALA A 91 11.77 9.89 -4.32
N LEU A 92 10.62 9.21 -4.24
CA LEU A 92 9.77 9.19 -3.06
C LEU A 92 10.51 8.62 -1.83
N LYS A 93 11.27 7.54 -2.00
CA LYS A 93 12.06 6.94 -0.91
C LYS A 93 13.11 7.90 -0.35
N GLU A 94 13.78 8.69 -1.19
CA GLU A 94 14.71 9.74 -0.72
C GLU A 94 14.02 10.79 0.15
N GLN A 95 12.73 11.05 -0.10
CA GLN A 95 11.93 12.00 0.65
C GLN A 95 11.19 11.36 1.85
N GLY A 96 11.53 10.10 2.19
CA GLY A 96 10.95 9.41 3.35
C GLY A 96 9.59 8.74 3.09
N VAL A 97 9.06 8.79 1.87
CA VAL A 97 7.87 8.04 1.48
C VAL A 97 8.27 6.68 0.93
N ILE A 98 7.75 5.60 1.50
CA ILE A 98 8.11 4.22 1.16
C ILE A 98 7.01 3.55 0.32
N PRO A 99 6.94 3.82 -0.99
CA PRO A 99 6.02 3.12 -1.88
C PRO A 99 6.59 1.76 -2.29
N ASP A 100 5.77 0.99 -3.00
CA ASP A 100 6.15 -0.30 -3.54
C ASP A 100 5.98 -0.32 -5.08
N VAL A 101 7.07 -0.68 -5.78
CA VAL A 101 7.05 -0.81 -7.25
C VAL A 101 6.47 -2.17 -7.63
N ARG A 102 5.46 -2.17 -8.50
CA ARG A 102 4.83 -3.39 -9.01
C ARG A 102 4.98 -3.52 -10.53
N PRO A 103 4.91 -4.75 -11.07
CA PRO A 103 4.88 -4.98 -12.52
C PRO A 103 3.83 -4.14 -13.21
N ALA A 104 4.03 -3.90 -14.52
CA ALA A 104 3.24 -3.00 -15.36
C ALA A 104 3.33 -1.52 -14.92
N ASN A 105 4.53 -1.08 -14.51
CA ASN A 105 4.83 0.32 -14.18
C ASN A 105 3.93 0.90 -13.08
N GLY A 106 3.70 0.10 -12.04
CA GLY A 106 2.83 0.46 -10.94
C GLY A 106 3.55 0.97 -9.69
N ILE A 107 2.97 1.98 -9.08
CA ILE A 107 3.32 2.55 -7.77
C ILE A 107 2.19 2.22 -6.81
N ARG A 108 2.44 1.39 -5.82
CA ARG A 108 1.45 1.08 -4.79
C ARG A 108 1.65 1.98 -3.58
N LEU A 109 0.63 2.79 -3.27
CA LEU A 109 0.53 3.61 -2.08
C LEU A 109 -0.53 2.99 -1.16
N ALA A 110 -0.14 2.63 0.05
CA ALA A 110 -0.99 1.91 0.99
C ALA A 110 -1.02 2.61 2.36
N PRO A 111 -1.86 3.65 2.52
CA PRO A 111 -2.03 4.31 3.81
C PRO A 111 -2.72 3.36 4.79
N VAL A 112 -2.00 2.99 5.86
CA VAL A 112 -2.48 2.02 6.84
C VAL A 112 -3.35 2.70 7.88
N ALA A 113 -4.60 2.25 8.01
CA ALA A 113 -5.59 2.86 8.90
C ALA A 113 -5.18 2.90 10.38
N LEU A 114 -4.32 1.97 10.82
CA LEU A 114 -3.91 1.89 12.23
C LEU A 114 -2.89 2.97 12.63
N TYR A 115 -2.08 3.47 11.70
CA TYR A 115 -1.01 4.42 12.05
C TYR A 115 -0.84 5.61 11.10
N ASN A 116 -1.37 5.57 9.87
CA ASN A 116 -1.32 6.73 9.00
C ASN A 116 -2.48 7.71 9.26
N SER A 117 -2.17 8.98 9.06
CA SER A 117 -3.09 10.11 9.17
C SER A 117 -3.42 10.69 7.79
N PHE A 118 -4.40 11.60 7.74
CA PHE A 118 -4.70 12.39 6.54
C PHE A 118 -3.55 13.35 6.18
N VAL A 119 -2.79 13.80 7.19
CA VAL A 119 -1.60 14.64 6.97
C VAL A 119 -0.54 13.86 6.21
N ASP A 120 -0.26 12.62 6.60
CA ASP A 120 0.72 11.77 5.89
C ASP A 120 0.32 11.56 4.42
N VAL A 121 -0.98 11.40 4.15
CA VAL A 121 -1.50 11.28 2.78
C VAL A 121 -1.28 12.57 2.00
N TRP A 122 -1.60 13.71 2.59
CA TRP A 122 -1.42 15.01 1.97
C TRP A 122 0.07 15.29 1.69
N GLU A 123 0.94 15.12 2.67
CA GLU A 123 2.39 15.29 2.52
C GLU A 123 2.95 14.40 1.42
N THR A 124 2.51 13.13 1.37
CA THR A 124 2.91 12.19 0.31
C THR A 124 2.57 12.73 -1.09
N VAL A 125 1.37 13.30 -1.26
CA VAL A 125 0.96 13.86 -2.56
C VAL A 125 1.73 15.15 -2.86
N GLN A 126 2.00 16.02 -1.88
CA GLN A 126 2.81 17.22 -2.08
C GLN A 126 4.25 16.89 -2.48
N ILE A 127 4.85 15.89 -1.83
CA ILE A 127 6.18 15.37 -2.20
C ILE A 127 6.16 14.82 -3.63
N LEU A 128 5.17 14.00 -3.97
CA LEU A 128 5.03 13.44 -5.32
C LEU A 128 4.86 14.55 -6.37
N LYS A 129 4.04 15.55 -6.08
CA LYS A 129 3.85 16.72 -6.95
C LYS A 129 5.14 17.48 -7.19
N THR A 130 5.91 17.73 -6.14
CA THR A 130 7.22 18.38 -6.23
C THR A 130 8.20 17.58 -7.07
N ILE A 131 8.27 16.25 -6.84
CA ILE A 131 9.11 15.33 -7.61
C ILE A 131 8.77 15.37 -9.10
N MET A 132 7.48 15.41 -9.44
CA MET A 132 7.02 15.46 -10.83
C MET A 132 7.28 16.82 -11.47
N TYR A 133 6.98 17.91 -10.75
CA TYR A 133 7.16 19.28 -11.25
C TYR A 133 8.64 19.62 -11.50
N GLU A 134 9.51 19.25 -10.57
CA GLU A 134 10.96 19.48 -10.65
C GLU A 134 11.69 18.39 -11.43
N GLU A 135 10.99 17.35 -11.86
CA GLU A 135 11.53 16.20 -12.59
C GLU A 135 12.71 15.49 -11.86
N THR A 136 12.77 15.60 -10.53
CA THR A 136 13.88 15.06 -9.73
C THR A 136 14.01 13.53 -9.82
N TYR A 137 12.93 12.83 -10.21
CA TYR A 137 12.95 11.39 -10.47
C TYR A 137 13.89 11.01 -11.63
N LYS A 138 14.18 11.91 -12.56
CA LYS A 138 15.04 11.65 -13.75
C LYS A 138 16.49 11.34 -13.39
N LYS A 139 16.95 11.69 -12.17
CA LYS A 139 18.30 11.33 -11.69
C LYS A 139 18.47 9.84 -11.42
N PHE A 140 17.40 9.08 -11.31
CA PHE A 140 17.43 7.64 -11.06
C PHE A 140 17.29 6.83 -12.36
N LYS A 141 17.77 5.58 -12.33
CA LYS A 141 17.50 4.62 -13.40
C LYS A 141 16.07 4.11 -13.29
N ASN A 142 15.38 3.99 -14.46
CA ASN A 142 14.03 3.45 -14.52
C ASN A 142 14.05 1.91 -14.54
N GLU A 143 14.67 1.32 -13.52
CA GLU A 143 14.80 -0.11 -13.33
C GLU A 143 14.31 -0.46 -11.92
N ARG A 144 13.59 -1.56 -11.81
CA ARG A 144 13.17 -2.09 -10.52
C ARG A 144 14.41 -2.62 -9.79
N ASP A 145 14.58 -2.24 -8.53
CA ASP A 145 15.61 -2.82 -7.68
C ASP A 145 15.28 -4.30 -7.41
N ILE A 146 16.30 -5.14 -7.40
CA ILE A 146 16.14 -6.54 -7.02
C ILE A 146 15.79 -6.54 -5.53
N VAL A 147 14.63 -7.09 -5.21
CA VAL A 147 14.25 -7.34 -3.81
C VAL A 147 15.07 -8.54 -3.36
N ALA A 148 16.01 -8.32 -2.47
CA ALA A 148 16.81 -9.38 -1.85
C ALA A 148 15.97 -10.16 -0.83
#